data_29de1477fc691f016afc130c5b1bd060
#
_entry.id   29de1477fc691f016afc130c5b1bd060
#
_cell.length_a   1.000
_cell.length_b   1.000
_cell.length_c   1.000
_cell.angle_alpha   90.00
_cell.angle_beta   90.00
_cell.angle_gamma   90.00
#
_symmetry.space_group_name_H-M   'P 1'
#
loop_
_entity.id
_entity.type
_entity.pdbx_description
1 polymer ?
#
loop_
_entity_poly.entity_id
_entity_poly.type
_entity_poly.pdbx_seq_one_letter_code
_entity_poly.pdbx_strand_id
1 'polypeptide(L)'
;NYDQTTADLSPRFLDRAWVISMGATYADSFASSFYDDTMVSNSEVVISIDTLNNLFDWKNVKDKKMNQITKTLLDRIIDKMKDGKHTISPRSIRAITHYYLVAEKYMSSKEVALDFAIAQKILPCINGNGKQYGEFLKDLMIICKENQLNKSANIISKIIERSQHEFYGFFSL
;
A
#
# COMPACT_ATOMS: atom_id res chain seq x y z
N ASN A 1 -11.64 -9.39 -9.70
CA ASN A 1 -10.71 -10.42 -10.16
C ASN A 1 -9.83 -9.84 -11.25
N TYR A 2 -8.52 -9.86 -11.03
CA TYR A 2 -7.53 -9.52 -12.03
C TYR A 2 -7.02 -10.83 -12.61
N ASP A 3 -7.31 -11.08 -13.86
CA ASP A 3 -6.82 -12.24 -14.61
C ASP A 3 -6.02 -11.80 -15.84
N GLN A 4 -5.43 -12.74 -16.55
CA GLN A 4 -4.58 -12.46 -17.72
C GLN A 4 -5.33 -11.74 -18.86
N THR A 5 -6.66 -11.67 -18.82
CA THR A 5 -7.51 -11.02 -19.81
C THR A 5 -7.92 -9.61 -19.36
N THR A 6 -7.64 -9.24 -18.12
CA THR A 6 -8.02 -7.94 -17.55
C THR A 6 -7.06 -6.86 -18.07
N ALA A 7 -7.61 -5.79 -18.63
CA ALA A 7 -6.83 -4.65 -19.08
C ALA A 7 -6.08 -3.99 -17.90
N ASP A 8 -4.84 -3.56 -18.15
CA ASP A 8 -4.04 -2.84 -17.16
C ASP A 8 -4.80 -1.62 -16.61
N LEU A 9 -4.77 -1.46 -15.29
CA LEU A 9 -5.36 -0.30 -14.64
C LEU A 9 -4.61 0.97 -15.08
N SER A 10 -5.37 1.96 -15.55
CA SER A 10 -4.76 3.20 -16.02
C SER A 10 -4.02 3.91 -14.88
N PRO A 11 -2.89 4.60 -15.17
CA PRO A 11 -2.18 5.40 -14.18
C PRO A 11 -3.06 6.44 -13.48
N ARG A 12 -4.06 7.00 -14.19
CA ARG A 12 -5.04 7.95 -13.63
C ARG A 12 -5.96 7.29 -12.60
N PHE A 13 -6.29 6.02 -12.78
CA PHE A 13 -7.07 5.26 -11.82
C PHE A 13 -6.23 4.99 -10.57
N LEU A 14 -5.01 4.48 -10.73
CA LEU A 14 -4.08 4.18 -9.63
C LEU A 14 -3.75 5.43 -8.81
N ASP A 15 -3.65 6.60 -9.44
CA ASP A 15 -3.46 7.88 -8.74
C ASP A 15 -4.62 8.24 -7.81
N ARG A 16 -5.82 7.70 -8.03
CA ARG A 16 -7.02 7.95 -7.22
C ARG A 16 -7.39 6.83 -6.28
N ALA A 17 -6.99 5.59 -6.60
CA ALA A 17 -7.35 4.40 -5.84
C ALA A 17 -6.33 4.10 -4.73
N TRP A 18 -6.79 3.39 -3.70
CA TRP A 18 -5.99 2.62 -2.77
C TRP A 18 -6.16 1.15 -3.11
N VAL A 19 -5.05 0.45 -3.30
CA VAL A 19 -5.07 -0.97 -3.68
C VAL A 19 -4.77 -1.82 -2.45
N ILE A 20 -5.73 -2.64 -2.06
CA ILE A 20 -5.57 -3.60 -0.96
C ILE A 20 -5.36 -4.97 -1.57
N SER A 21 -4.16 -5.53 -1.39
CA SER A 21 -3.86 -6.90 -1.77
C SER A 21 -4.26 -7.84 -0.63
N MET A 22 -5.21 -8.73 -0.91
CA MET A 22 -5.65 -9.77 0.01
C MET A 22 -5.02 -11.11 -0.43
N GLY A 23 -4.24 -11.73 0.46
CA GLY A 23 -3.67 -13.05 0.19
C GLY A 23 -4.73 -14.17 0.19
N ALA A 24 -4.47 -15.26 -0.55
CA ALA A 24 -5.37 -16.42 -0.64
C ALA A 24 -5.70 -17.04 0.73
N THR A 25 -4.76 -17.04 1.66
CA THR A 25 -4.97 -17.50 3.04
C THR A 25 -6.04 -16.71 3.81
N TYR A 26 -6.26 -15.46 3.44
CA TYR A 26 -7.37 -14.67 4.00
C TYR A 26 -8.71 -15.09 3.43
N ALA A 27 -8.76 -15.50 2.17
CA ALA A 27 -9.99 -15.95 1.54
C ALA A 27 -10.51 -17.25 2.20
N ASP A 28 -9.62 -18.20 2.52
CA ASP A 28 -9.99 -19.47 3.13
C ASP A 28 -10.42 -19.31 4.61
N SER A 29 -9.71 -18.49 5.38
CA SER A 29 -10.10 -18.20 6.77
C SER A 29 -11.36 -17.33 6.86
N PHE A 30 -11.56 -16.44 5.88
CA PHE A 30 -12.75 -15.61 5.81
C PHE A 30 -13.97 -16.42 5.37
N ALA A 31 -13.82 -17.32 4.40
CA ALA A 31 -14.89 -18.21 3.96
C ALA A 31 -15.33 -19.14 5.10
N SER A 32 -14.41 -19.72 5.87
CA SER A 32 -14.77 -20.57 7.01
C SER A 32 -15.50 -19.83 8.12
N SER A 33 -15.18 -18.55 8.36
CA SER A 33 -15.87 -17.74 9.37
C SER A 33 -17.27 -17.27 8.94
N PHE A 34 -17.54 -17.19 7.62
CA PHE A 34 -18.87 -16.84 7.10
C PHE A 34 -19.89 -17.98 7.20
N TYR A 35 -19.41 -19.23 7.28
CA TYR A 35 -20.27 -20.41 7.41
C TYR A 35 -20.53 -20.80 8.87
N ASP A 36 -19.93 -20.11 9.83
CA ASP A 36 -20.19 -20.33 11.25
C ASP A 36 -21.28 -19.36 11.74
N ASP A 37 -22.54 -19.76 11.54
CA ASP A 37 -23.73 -19.00 11.93
C ASP A 37 -23.79 -18.65 13.43
N THR A 38 -22.88 -19.21 14.23
CA THR A 38 -22.84 -18.96 15.69
C THR A 38 -22.19 -17.63 16.06
N MET A 39 -21.50 -16.95 15.13
CA MET A 39 -20.74 -15.72 15.42
C MET A 39 -21.43 -14.42 14.96
N VAL A 40 -22.56 -14.52 14.27
CA VAL A 40 -23.33 -13.32 13.92
C VAL A 40 -24.24 -12.95 15.09
N SER A 41 -23.69 -12.21 16.07
CA SER A 41 -24.56 -11.46 16.94
C SER A 41 -25.26 -10.40 16.10
N ASN A 42 -26.58 -10.48 15.94
CA ASN A 42 -27.42 -9.49 15.27
C ASN A 42 -27.52 -8.15 16.05
N SER A 43 -26.44 -7.73 16.71
CA SER A 43 -26.37 -6.41 17.29
C SER A 43 -26.04 -5.41 16.17
N GLU A 44 -27.03 -4.64 15.75
CA GLU A 44 -26.80 -3.48 14.91
C GLU A 44 -25.82 -2.55 15.62
N VAL A 45 -24.60 -2.45 15.08
CA VAL A 45 -23.62 -1.46 15.54
C VAL A 45 -23.94 -0.16 14.82
N VAL A 46 -24.67 0.72 15.45
CA VAL A 46 -24.93 2.06 14.95
C VAL A 46 -23.72 2.95 15.30
N ILE A 47 -22.92 3.28 14.30
CA ILE A 47 -21.80 4.20 14.45
C ILE A 47 -22.26 5.59 13.96
N SER A 48 -22.22 6.59 14.85
CA SER A 48 -22.53 7.95 14.45
C SER A 48 -21.47 8.56 13.55
N ILE A 49 -21.86 9.51 12.69
CA ILE A 49 -20.92 10.27 11.85
C ILE A 49 -19.87 10.99 12.71
N ASP A 50 -20.25 11.48 13.88
CA ASP A 50 -19.30 12.13 14.79
C ASP A 50 -18.30 11.15 15.37
N THR A 51 -18.70 9.92 15.67
CA THR A 51 -17.78 8.87 16.07
C THR A 51 -16.79 8.54 14.97
N LEU A 52 -17.23 8.41 13.71
CA LEU A 52 -16.36 8.19 12.55
C LEU A 52 -15.41 9.38 12.33
N ASN A 53 -15.93 10.61 12.40
CA ASN A 53 -15.11 11.82 12.25
C ASN A 53 -14.03 11.92 13.35
N ASN A 54 -14.36 11.52 14.58
CA ASN A 54 -13.41 11.50 15.69
C ASN A 54 -12.38 10.39 15.54
N LEU A 55 -12.77 9.19 15.06
CA LEU A 55 -11.86 8.08 14.78
C LEU A 55 -10.85 8.45 13.68
N PHE A 56 -11.32 9.01 12.58
CA PHE A 56 -10.45 9.38 11.45
C PHE A 56 -9.80 10.75 11.58
N ASP A 57 -10.17 11.52 12.59
CA ASP A 57 -9.53 12.78 13.01
C ASP A 57 -9.24 13.75 11.84
N TRP A 58 -10.14 13.78 10.85
CA TRP A 58 -9.98 14.55 9.61
C TRP A 58 -9.72 16.04 9.85
N LYS A 59 -10.32 16.60 10.90
CA LYS A 59 -10.20 18.04 11.21
C LYS A 59 -8.84 18.36 11.82
N ASN A 60 -8.27 17.46 12.60
CA ASN A 60 -7.03 17.69 13.34
C ASN A 60 -5.76 17.26 12.57
N VAL A 61 -5.90 16.57 11.45
CA VAL A 61 -4.77 16.14 10.61
C VAL A 61 -4.30 17.25 9.68
N LYS A 62 -5.16 18.20 9.32
CA LYS A 62 -4.83 19.29 8.37
C LYS A 62 -3.60 20.10 8.78
N ASP A 63 -3.41 20.32 10.07
CA ASP A 63 -2.33 21.14 10.62
C ASP A 63 -1.12 20.32 11.11
N LYS A 64 -1.21 18.99 11.07
CA LYS A 64 -0.12 18.10 11.46
C LYS A 64 0.84 17.88 10.30
N LYS A 65 2.12 17.81 10.63
CA LYS A 65 3.18 17.48 9.67
C LYS A 65 3.76 16.11 10.02
N MET A 66 4.05 15.32 9.00
CA MET A 66 4.85 14.12 9.14
C MET A 66 6.21 14.49 9.75
N ASN A 67 6.72 13.65 10.67
CA ASN A 67 8.04 13.90 11.24
C ASN A 67 9.13 13.86 10.15
N GLN A 68 10.24 14.57 10.39
CA GLN A 68 11.27 14.75 9.37
C GLN A 68 11.91 13.45 8.91
N ILE A 69 12.10 12.48 9.81
CA ILE A 69 12.72 11.18 9.49
C ILE A 69 11.82 10.40 8.51
N THR A 70 10.54 10.26 8.84
CA THR A 70 9.56 9.57 7.99
C THR A 70 9.38 10.29 6.65
N LYS A 71 9.38 11.63 6.65
CA LYS A 71 9.31 12.42 5.42
C LYS A 71 10.51 12.16 4.53
N THR A 72 11.73 12.20 5.09
CA THR A 72 12.96 11.91 4.32
C THR A 72 12.95 10.51 3.74
N LEU A 73 12.45 9.51 4.48
CA LEU A 73 12.29 8.16 3.97
C LEU A 73 11.27 8.09 2.81
N LEU A 74 10.13 8.73 2.96
CA LEU A 74 9.12 8.80 1.90
C LEU A 74 9.69 9.48 0.65
N ASP A 75 10.39 10.60 0.80
CA ASP A 75 11.03 11.33 -0.30
C ASP A 75 12.08 10.44 -1.00
N ARG A 76 12.90 9.70 -0.25
CA ARG A 76 13.88 8.72 -0.80
C ARG A 76 13.21 7.62 -1.63
N ILE A 77 12.06 7.10 -1.17
CA ILE A 77 11.30 6.10 -1.92
C ILE A 77 10.71 6.69 -3.20
N ILE A 78 10.14 7.89 -3.12
CA ILE A 78 9.57 8.59 -4.28
C ILE A 78 10.67 8.88 -5.31
N ASP A 79 11.85 9.31 -4.88
CA ASP A 79 12.98 9.54 -5.77
C ASP A 79 13.45 8.22 -6.40
N LYS A 80 13.52 7.13 -5.63
CA LYS A 80 13.86 5.82 -6.18
C LYS A 80 12.86 5.33 -7.22
N MET A 81 11.57 5.62 -7.05
CA MET A 81 10.53 5.27 -8.05
C MET A 81 10.77 5.94 -9.41
N LYS A 82 11.45 7.09 -9.46
CA LYS A 82 11.84 7.75 -10.72
C LYS A 82 12.84 6.93 -11.52
N ASP A 83 13.73 6.17 -10.88
CA ASP A 83 14.66 5.26 -11.56
C ASP A 83 13.90 4.18 -12.35
N GLY A 84 12.77 3.72 -11.83
CA GLY A 84 11.82 2.86 -12.53
C GLY A 84 10.90 3.58 -13.52
N LYS A 85 11.13 4.88 -13.78
CA LYS A 85 10.30 5.74 -14.63
C LYS A 85 8.87 5.97 -14.11
N HIS A 86 8.67 5.84 -12.80
CA HIS A 86 7.37 6.11 -12.16
C HIS A 86 7.36 7.49 -11.52
N THR A 87 6.30 8.24 -11.80
CA THR A 87 6.08 9.56 -11.18
C THR A 87 4.94 9.44 -10.18
N ILE A 88 5.23 9.74 -8.92
CA ILE A 88 4.22 9.80 -7.87
C ILE A 88 3.66 11.21 -7.81
N SER A 89 2.35 11.34 -8.00
CA SER A 89 1.70 12.65 -8.07
C SER A 89 1.66 13.36 -6.71
N PRO A 90 1.60 14.71 -6.69
CA PRO A 90 1.39 15.46 -5.46
C PRO A 90 0.10 15.06 -4.72
N ARG A 91 -0.92 14.59 -5.44
CA ARG A 91 -2.16 14.04 -4.86
C ARG A 91 -1.88 12.77 -4.07
N SER A 92 -1.13 11.83 -4.66
CA SER A 92 -0.75 10.59 -4.00
C SER A 92 0.12 10.84 -2.78
N ILE A 93 1.09 11.76 -2.87
CA ILE A 93 1.93 12.15 -1.72
C ILE A 93 1.07 12.72 -0.58
N ARG A 94 0.11 13.58 -0.90
CA ARG A 94 -0.83 14.13 0.09
C ARG A 94 -1.69 13.03 0.72
N ALA A 95 -2.20 12.11 -0.09
CA ALA A 95 -3.00 10.99 0.40
C ALA A 95 -2.19 10.09 1.35
N ILE A 96 -0.94 9.74 1.00
CA ILE A 96 -0.02 9.00 1.85
C ILE A 96 0.23 9.72 3.18
N THR A 97 0.50 11.02 3.12
CA THR A 97 0.73 11.84 4.32
C THR A 97 -0.48 11.84 5.24
N HIS A 98 -1.69 12.02 4.70
CA HIS A 98 -2.92 11.99 5.49
C HIS A 98 -3.16 10.61 6.10
N TYR A 99 -3.02 9.54 5.31
CA TYR A 99 -3.16 8.19 5.81
C TYR A 99 -2.19 7.93 6.96
N TYR A 100 -0.90 8.24 6.76
CA TYR A 100 0.13 8.06 7.77
C TYR A 100 -0.21 8.77 9.08
N LEU A 101 -0.58 10.04 9.03
CA LEU A 101 -0.90 10.86 10.21
C LEU A 101 -2.10 10.36 11.02
N VAL A 102 -3.02 9.65 10.37
CA VAL A 102 -4.13 8.97 11.06
C VAL A 102 -3.66 7.62 11.57
N ALA A 103 -3.06 6.81 10.70
CA ALA A 103 -2.71 5.42 10.96
C ALA A 103 -1.63 5.27 12.05
N GLU A 104 -0.68 6.20 12.16
CA GLU A 104 0.36 6.17 13.18
C GLU A 104 -0.17 6.13 14.62
N LYS A 105 -1.43 6.52 14.84
CA LYS A 105 -2.07 6.47 16.16
C LYS A 105 -2.65 5.11 16.52
N TYR A 106 -2.96 4.31 15.50
CA TYR A 106 -3.71 3.05 15.65
C TYR A 106 -2.88 1.83 15.30
N MET A 107 -1.78 2.00 14.59
CA MET A 107 -0.89 0.91 14.22
C MET A 107 0.21 0.70 15.26
N SER A 108 0.81 -0.49 15.25
CA SER A 108 1.84 -0.90 16.22
C SER A 108 3.09 -0.04 16.19
N SER A 109 3.41 0.57 15.05
CA SER A 109 4.52 1.53 14.90
C SER A 109 4.30 2.49 13.73
N LYS A 110 5.11 3.54 13.69
CA LYS A 110 5.11 4.54 12.61
C LYS A 110 5.58 3.95 11.29
N GLU A 111 6.53 3.03 11.35
CA GLU A 111 7.05 2.30 10.20
C GLU A 111 5.96 1.45 9.57
N VAL A 112 5.15 0.77 10.38
CA VAL A 112 4.00 -0.02 9.91
C VAL A 112 2.98 0.87 9.21
N ALA A 113 2.67 2.06 9.78
CA ALA A 113 1.73 2.99 9.14
C ALA A 113 2.24 3.47 7.77
N LEU A 114 3.54 3.80 7.66
CA LEU A 114 4.15 4.19 6.40
C LEU A 114 4.19 3.02 5.40
N ASP A 115 4.55 1.83 5.88
CA ASP A 115 4.66 0.62 5.06
C ASP A 115 3.33 0.28 4.37
N PHE A 116 2.22 0.32 5.12
CA PHE A 116 0.90 0.11 4.53
C PHE A 116 0.54 1.19 3.50
N ALA A 117 0.87 2.45 3.77
CA ALA A 117 0.62 3.53 2.82
C ALA A 117 1.39 3.33 1.50
N ILE A 118 2.67 2.94 1.58
CA ILE A 118 3.53 2.66 0.42
C ILE A 118 2.99 1.45 -0.34
N ALA A 119 2.71 0.35 0.37
CA ALA A 119 2.23 -0.90 -0.22
C ALA A 119 0.93 -0.72 -1.01
N GLN A 120 0.03 0.16 -0.53
CA GLN A 120 -1.29 0.36 -1.13
C GLN A 120 -1.33 1.50 -2.17
N LYS A 121 -0.40 2.45 -2.13
CA LYS A 121 -0.46 3.65 -2.95
C LYS A 121 0.70 3.83 -3.91
N ILE A 122 1.91 3.37 -3.57
CA ILE A 122 3.10 3.50 -4.41
C ILE A 122 3.34 2.22 -5.21
N LEU A 123 3.39 1.06 -4.53
CA LEU A 123 3.74 -0.19 -5.20
C LEU A 123 2.78 -0.62 -6.31
N PRO A 124 1.46 -0.30 -6.28
CA PRO A 124 0.58 -0.59 -7.41
C PRO A 124 0.98 0.06 -8.74
N CYS A 125 1.83 1.09 -8.69
CA CYS A 125 2.37 1.71 -9.89
C CYS A 125 3.48 0.88 -10.57
N ILE A 126 4.00 -0.16 -9.92
CA ILE A 126 5.08 -0.99 -10.46
C ILE A 126 4.56 -1.76 -11.67
N ASN A 127 5.10 -1.39 -12.82
CA ASN A 127 4.88 -2.05 -14.11
C ASN A 127 6.06 -1.69 -15.03
N GLY A 128 6.86 -2.67 -15.40
CA GLY A 128 8.03 -2.44 -16.25
C GLY A 128 8.73 -3.73 -16.62
N ASN A 129 9.77 -3.61 -17.44
CA ASN A 129 10.50 -4.76 -17.95
C ASN A 129 11.99 -4.52 -18.09
N GLY A 130 12.71 -5.64 -18.26
CA GLY A 130 14.14 -5.65 -18.52
C GLY A 130 15.01 -5.64 -17.26
N LYS A 131 16.28 -6.02 -17.46
CA LYS A 131 17.24 -6.22 -16.39
C LYS A 131 17.44 -4.99 -15.50
N GLN A 132 17.50 -3.80 -16.09
CA GLN A 132 17.67 -2.54 -15.32
C GLN A 132 16.47 -2.29 -14.39
N TYR A 133 15.26 -2.65 -14.83
CA TYR A 133 14.07 -2.54 -14.00
C TYR A 133 14.10 -3.52 -12.83
N GLY A 134 14.58 -4.73 -13.06
CA GLY A 134 14.81 -5.71 -11.98
C GLY A 134 15.84 -5.23 -10.95
N GLU A 135 16.90 -4.55 -11.39
CA GLU A 135 17.90 -3.94 -10.48
C GLU A 135 17.27 -2.80 -9.64
N PHE A 136 16.49 -1.94 -10.28
CA PHE A 136 15.71 -0.91 -9.57
C PHE A 136 14.82 -1.51 -8.46
N LEU A 137 14.10 -2.61 -8.75
CA LEU A 137 13.25 -3.26 -7.75
C LEU A 137 14.06 -3.87 -6.60
N LYS A 138 15.22 -4.44 -6.87
CA LYS A 138 16.12 -4.95 -5.82
C LYS A 138 16.59 -3.82 -4.90
N ASP A 139 16.98 -2.69 -5.45
CA ASP A 139 17.40 -1.53 -4.67
C ASP A 139 16.24 -0.96 -3.84
N LEU A 140 15.04 -0.87 -4.43
CA LEU A 140 13.85 -0.43 -3.71
C LEU A 140 13.52 -1.39 -2.55
N MET A 141 13.65 -2.71 -2.77
CA MET A 141 13.46 -3.72 -1.73
C MET A 141 14.48 -3.55 -0.59
N ILE A 142 15.75 -3.26 -0.90
CA ILE A 142 16.79 -3.01 0.11
C ILE A 142 16.41 -1.80 0.96
N ILE A 143 16.01 -0.68 0.34
CA ILE A 143 15.55 0.51 1.07
C ILE A 143 14.40 0.16 2.02
N CYS A 144 13.43 -0.64 1.56
CA CYS A 144 12.30 -1.07 2.39
C CYS A 144 12.77 -1.92 3.59
N LYS A 145 13.65 -2.89 3.37
CA LYS A 145 14.18 -3.77 4.43
C LYS A 145 14.97 -3.01 5.48
N GLU A 146 15.87 -2.13 5.07
CA GLU A 146 16.69 -1.30 5.96
C GLU A 146 15.83 -0.41 6.89
N ASN A 147 14.62 -0.05 6.45
CA ASN A 147 13.72 0.85 7.17
C ASN A 147 12.47 0.13 7.73
N GLN A 148 12.54 -1.19 7.90
CA GLN A 148 11.48 -2.02 8.51
C GLN A 148 10.11 -1.95 7.79
N LEU A 149 10.12 -1.63 6.49
CA LEU A 149 8.93 -1.64 5.64
C LEU A 149 8.70 -3.06 5.10
N ASN A 150 8.39 -3.99 6.01
CA ASN A 150 8.40 -5.42 5.74
C ASN A 150 7.32 -5.86 4.75
N LYS A 151 6.13 -5.26 4.79
CA LYS A 151 5.04 -5.55 3.86
C LYS A 151 5.41 -5.14 2.44
N SER A 152 5.95 -3.93 2.27
CA SER A 152 6.43 -3.44 0.98
C SER A 152 7.58 -4.29 0.43
N ALA A 153 8.57 -4.61 1.28
CA ALA A 153 9.67 -5.48 0.90
C ALA A 153 9.20 -6.87 0.43
N ASN A 154 8.24 -7.47 1.14
CA ASN A 154 7.67 -8.77 0.77
C ASN A 154 6.89 -8.70 -0.56
N ILE A 155 6.12 -7.64 -0.79
CA ILE A 155 5.41 -7.44 -2.07
C ILE A 155 6.43 -7.35 -3.22
N ILE A 156 7.47 -6.53 -3.06
CA ILE A 156 8.51 -6.38 -4.10
C ILE A 156 9.24 -7.70 -4.35
N SER A 157 9.57 -8.46 -3.28
CA SER A 157 10.16 -9.81 -3.42
C SER A 157 9.30 -10.71 -4.29
N LYS A 158 8.00 -10.77 -4.00
CA LYS A 158 7.05 -11.56 -4.79
C LYS A 158 6.96 -11.12 -6.24
N ILE A 159 6.98 -9.80 -6.52
CA ILE A 159 7.01 -9.28 -7.89
C ILE A 159 8.26 -9.79 -8.62
N ILE A 160 9.43 -9.75 -7.97
CA ILE A 160 10.69 -10.23 -8.54
C ILE A 160 10.64 -11.75 -8.79
N GLU A 161 10.18 -12.52 -7.80
CA GLU A 161 10.10 -13.98 -7.87
C GLU A 161 9.16 -14.50 -8.96
N ARG A 162 8.05 -13.77 -9.17
CA ARG A 162 7.03 -14.15 -10.17
C ARG A 162 7.26 -13.54 -11.55
N SER A 163 8.34 -12.76 -11.71
CA SER A 163 8.64 -12.15 -13.00
C SER A 163 8.89 -13.22 -14.06
N GLN A 164 8.19 -13.11 -15.19
CA GLN A 164 8.38 -13.94 -16.36
C GLN A 164 9.02 -13.10 -17.47
N HIS A 165 10.09 -13.60 -18.08
CA HIS A 165 10.79 -12.90 -19.17
C HIS A 165 11.16 -11.44 -18.81
N GLU A 166 11.60 -11.22 -17.57
CA GLU A 166 11.96 -9.88 -17.06
C GLU A 166 10.80 -8.87 -17.10
N PHE A 167 9.56 -9.33 -17.10
CA PHE A 167 8.39 -8.46 -16.92
C PHE A 167 7.98 -8.45 -15.43
N TYR A 168 7.87 -7.26 -14.87
CA TYR A 168 7.59 -7.01 -13.45
C TYR A 168 6.32 -6.20 -13.31
N GLY A 169 5.29 -6.74 -12.70
CA GLY A 169 4.02 -6.05 -12.49
C GLY A 169 3.45 -6.32 -11.11
N PHE A 170 2.92 -5.28 -10.47
CA PHE A 170 2.24 -5.44 -9.18
C PHE A 170 1.02 -6.36 -9.30
N PHE A 171 0.27 -6.26 -10.38
CA PHE A 171 -0.93 -7.06 -10.63
C PHE A 171 -0.64 -8.45 -11.20
N SER A 172 0.63 -8.82 -11.36
CA SER A 172 1.05 -10.19 -11.70
C SER A 172 1.27 -11.08 -10.46
N LEU A 173 0.91 -10.58 -9.29
CA LEU A 173 1.06 -11.25 -7.98
C LEU A 173 0.10 -12.41 -7.77
#